data_8beb176db9609a34ab2cba26b307073a
#
_entry.id   8beb176db9609a34ab2cba26b307073a
#
_cell.length_a   1.000
_cell.length_b   1.000
_cell.length_c   1.000
_cell.angle_alpha   90.00
_cell.angle_beta   90.00
_cell.angle_gamma   90.00
#
_symmetry.space_group_name_H-M   'P 1'
#
loop_
_entity.id
_entity.type
_entity.pdbx_description
1 polymer ?
#
loop_
_entity_poly.entity_id
_entity_poly.type
_entity_poly.pdbx_seq_one_letter_code
_entity_poly.pdbx_strand_id
1 'polypeptide(L)'
;EDDLLAHAGQRIFICTHYPPFLCETDEAEHYDNIAEPERGRLLELMARCGVEGLFAGHVHNFWYLNEGATRHYLLPSTSFVRQDYSEMFKAPPALEETEAGRNDAAKLGYFLVHVHERGHLCEMVRTYGACAAPDDPLETPPMSVTPVAPARNRYAALGFDLRQSWAEAVGIPPSGALDEFDRKQVRNDYPLLALWEMGVRHLRIPLQDLRNAEARRRIHGLLPMGQTFTLYSYGLPTPRDAKLIQDNAALLSGWEISFREQELARLAAGLRELRRELKLPILLSRMWEHEDNRAPDGRYFHVMNHGFTAGDAGRIARLAALRGLEGFGLVFRAMSHDDLPTLTAFAHKTCAARGLPASLHLRLTGFNPAGAMRDDTWAAQRTAEALLCAAGTGVTVFADALTDIDRGYFVRNGVLDQTCNPRRAAGVIGHLHAALNEGRGDIGPVEE
;
A
#
# COMPACT_ATOMS: atom_id res chain seq x y z
N GLU A 1 7.03 -35.97 -2.06
CA GLU A 1 5.73 -36.31 -2.69
C GLU A 1 4.90 -37.19 -1.74
N ASP A 2 5.40 -38.31 -1.30
CA ASP A 2 4.68 -39.27 -0.44
C ASP A 2 4.20 -38.62 0.86
N ASP A 3 5.00 -37.77 1.46
CA ASP A 3 4.63 -37.04 2.68
C ASP A 3 3.47 -36.07 2.45
N LEU A 4 3.50 -35.29 1.37
CA LEU A 4 2.40 -34.39 1.02
C LEU A 4 1.11 -35.13 0.72
N LEU A 5 1.20 -36.24 0.00
CA LEU A 5 0.04 -37.09 -0.30
C LEU A 5 -0.55 -37.76 0.94
N ALA A 6 0.31 -38.18 1.88
CA ALA A 6 -0.15 -38.79 3.15
C ALA A 6 -0.87 -37.79 4.05
N HIS A 7 -0.60 -36.49 3.91
CA HIS A 7 -1.20 -35.43 4.72
C HIS A 7 -2.21 -34.56 3.94
N ALA A 8 -2.60 -35.00 2.73
CA ALA A 8 -3.64 -34.31 1.96
C ALA A 8 -4.93 -34.18 2.78
N GLY A 9 -5.51 -32.98 2.79
CA GLY A 9 -6.69 -32.66 3.62
C GLY A 9 -6.36 -32.08 5.00
N GLN A 10 -5.09 -32.06 5.40
CA GLN A 10 -4.60 -31.27 6.54
C GLN A 10 -4.15 -29.86 6.05
N ARG A 11 -3.84 -28.99 7.01
CA ARG A 11 -3.19 -27.70 6.69
C ARG A 11 -1.71 -27.94 6.53
N ILE A 12 -1.21 -27.66 5.33
CA ILE A 12 0.18 -27.95 4.95
C ILE A 12 0.91 -26.63 4.70
N PHE A 13 2.09 -26.50 5.33
CA PHE A 13 3.06 -25.46 5.07
C PHE A 13 4.37 -26.10 4.61
N ILE A 14 4.97 -25.53 3.57
CA ILE A 14 6.26 -25.99 3.05
C ILE A 14 7.32 -24.96 3.39
N CYS A 15 8.44 -25.41 3.95
CA CYS A 15 9.66 -24.61 4.10
C CYS A 15 10.74 -25.17 3.18
N THR A 16 11.30 -24.34 2.34
CA THR A 16 12.37 -24.73 1.42
C THR A 16 13.45 -23.66 1.36
N HIS A 17 14.67 -24.02 0.91
CA HIS A 17 15.71 -23.03 0.70
C HIS A 17 15.45 -22.25 -0.58
N TYR A 18 15.31 -22.93 -1.72
CA TYR A 18 15.07 -22.31 -3.02
C TYR A 18 13.57 -22.05 -3.24
N PRO A 19 13.18 -20.84 -3.70
CA PRO A 19 11.82 -20.62 -4.16
C PRO A 19 11.55 -21.40 -5.46
N PRO A 20 10.33 -21.86 -5.70
CA PRO A 20 9.97 -22.44 -7.00
C PRO A 20 10.16 -21.45 -8.14
N PHE A 21 9.78 -20.18 -7.92
CA PHE A 21 9.89 -19.08 -8.88
C PHE A 21 9.95 -17.75 -8.11
N LEU A 22 10.37 -16.68 -8.79
CA LEU A 22 10.42 -15.32 -8.21
C LEU A 22 9.21 -14.47 -8.57
N CYS A 23 8.84 -14.41 -9.83
CA CYS A 23 7.78 -13.56 -10.34
C CYS A 23 6.67 -14.33 -11.04
N GLU A 24 6.99 -15.27 -11.91
CA GLU A 24 6.06 -16.01 -12.74
C GLU A 24 6.37 -17.52 -12.67
N THR A 25 5.32 -18.34 -12.65
CA THR A 25 5.46 -19.79 -12.53
C THR A 25 6.20 -20.43 -13.71
N ASP A 26 6.16 -19.79 -14.87
CA ASP A 26 6.78 -20.20 -16.13
C ASP A 26 8.05 -19.39 -16.50
N GLU A 27 8.60 -18.64 -15.54
CA GLU A 27 9.83 -17.88 -15.76
C GLU A 27 11.01 -18.78 -16.16
N ALA A 28 11.99 -18.20 -16.88
CA ALA A 28 13.20 -18.93 -17.25
C ALA A 28 13.95 -19.46 -16.02
N GLU A 29 14.66 -20.57 -16.20
CA GLU A 29 15.54 -21.10 -15.17
C GLU A 29 16.70 -20.14 -14.90
N HIS A 30 17.01 -19.90 -13.65
CA HIS A 30 18.17 -19.14 -13.19
C HIS A 30 18.61 -19.60 -11.79
N TYR A 31 19.72 -19.06 -11.30
CA TYR A 31 20.31 -19.44 -10.03
C TYR A 31 19.36 -19.37 -8.82
N ASP A 32 18.34 -18.54 -8.87
CA ASP A 32 17.48 -18.25 -7.72
C ASP A 32 16.12 -18.97 -7.72
N ASN A 33 15.85 -19.84 -8.71
CA ASN A 33 14.60 -20.60 -8.77
C ASN A 33 14.85 -22.11 -8.92
N ILE A 34 13.80 -22.89 -8.78
CA ILE A 34 13.83 -24.32 -9.07
C ILE A 34 13.66 -24.53 -10.57
N ALA A 35 14.55 -25.33 -11.16
CA ALA A 35 14.50 -25.68 -12.58
C ALA A 35 13.27 -26.51 -12.96
N GLU A 36 12.91 -26.48 -14.25
CA GLU A 36 11.97 -27.44 -14.82
C GLU A 36 12.65 -28.80 -15.10
N PRO A 37 11.96 -29.92 -14.97
CA PRO A 37 10.51 -30.07 -14.70
C PRO A 37 10.13 -30.13 -13.21
N GLU A 38 11.07 -30.03 -12.29
CA GLU A 38 10.83 -30.17 -10.86
C GLU A 38 9.98 -29.06 -10.30
N ARG A 39 10.10 -27.83 -10.82
CA ARG A 39 9.23 -26.70 -10.47
C ARG A 39 7.77 -27.00 -10.77
N GLY A 40 7.47 -27.35 -12.01
CA GLY A 40 6.12 -27.66 -12.45
C GLY A 40 5.50 -28.80 -11.64
N ARG A 41 6.28 -29.87 -11.41
CA ARG A 41 5.86 -31.00 -10.58
C ARG A 41 5.56 -30.59 -9.13
N LEU A 42 6.38 -29.74 -8.53
CA LEU A 42 6.16 -29.24 -7.18
C LEU A 42 4.89 -28.39 -7.10
N LEU A 43 4.69 -27.47 -8.02
CA LEU A 43 3.51 -26.60 -8.06
C LEU A 43 2.22 -27.39 -8.25
N GLU A 44 2.22 -28.40 -9.15
CA GLU A 44 1.09 -29.30 -9.34
C GLU A 44 0.76 -30.09 -8.06
N LEU A 45 1.79 -30.61 -7.39
CA LEU A 45 1.63 -31.36 -6.16
C LEU A 45 1.08 -30.49 -5.02
N MET A 46 1.60 -29.27 -4.89
CA MET A 46 1.11 -28.27 -3.92
C MET A 46 -0.37 -27.94 -4.14
N ALA A 47 -0.77 -27.72 -5.38
CA ALA A 47 -2.16 -27.47 -5.73
C ALA A 47 -3.07 -28.67 -5.40
N ARG A 48 -2.63 -29.89 -5.72
CA ARG A 48 -3.38 -31.16 -5.41
C ARG A 48 -3.56 -31.38 -3.91
N CYS A 49 -2.52 -31.09 -3.13
CA CYS A 49 -2.55 -31.33 -1.68
C CYS A 49 -3.12 -30.16 -0.88
N GLY A 50 -3.46 -29.05 -1.53
CA GLY A 50 -4.03 -27.87 -0.88
C GLY A 50 -3.05 -27.17 0.06
N VAL A 51 -1.77 -27.04 -0.37
CA VAL A 51 -0.74 -26.34 0.42
C VAL A 51 -1.17 -24.90 0.68
N GLU A 52 -1.21 -24.49 1.94
CA GLU A 52 -1.67 -23.18 2.36
C GLU A 52 -0.58 -22.11 2.21
N GLY A 53 0.67 -22.47 2.52
CA GLY A 53 1.78 -21.53 2.45
C GLY A 53 3.10 -22.19 2.12
N LEU A 54 3.92 -21.52 1.32
CA LEU A 54 5.31 -21.88 1.04
C LEU A 54 6.21 -20.74 1.51
N PHE A 55 7.22 -21.08 2.29
CA PHE A 55 8.25 -20.17 2.80
C PHE A 55 9.60 -20.54 2.21
N ALA A 56 10.22 -19.61 1.48
CA ALA A 56 11.50 -19.84 0.84
C ALA A 56 12.53 -18.77 1.25
N GLY A 57 13.79 -19.18 1.34
CA GLY A 57 14.94 -18.31 1.60
C GLY A 57 15.70 -17.96 0.32
N HIS A 58 17.01 -18.18 0.34
CA HIS A 58 17.97 -18.06 -0.76
C HIS A 58 18.20 -16.64 -1.29
N VAL A 59 17.13 -15.90 -1.61
CA VAL A 59 17.21 -14.60 -2.27
C VAL A 59 17.50 -13.44 -1.32
N HIS A 60 17.44 -13.65 -0.01
CA HIS A 60 17.67 -12.63 1.03
C HIS A 60 16.85 -11.35 0.83
N ASN A 61 15.63 -11.50 0.34
CA ASN A 61 14.76 -10.40 0.02
C ASN A 61 13.32 -10.82 0.29
N PHE A 62 12.45 -9.86 0.61
CA PHE A 62 11.05 -10.15 0.84
C PHE A 62 10.25 -10.03 -0.44
N TRP A 63 9.52 -11.08 -0.81
CA TRP A 63 8.45 -11.04 -1.79
C TRP A 63 7.24 -11.84 -1.33
N TYR A 64 6.09 -11.42 -1.77
CA TYR A 64 4.83 -12.11 -1.57
C TYR A 64 4.16 -12.37 -2.91
N LEU A 65 3.74 -13.58 -3.11
CA LEU A 65 3.01 -14.04 -4.28
C LEU A 65 1.82 -14.88 -3.83
N ASN A 66 0.79 -14.92 -4.65
CA ASN A 66 -0.34 -15.81 -4.47
C ASN A 66 -0.54 -16.60 -5.75
N GLU A 67 -0.37 -17.92 -5.69
CA GLU A 67 -0.59 -18.81 -6.80
C GLU A 67 -1.66 -19.83 -6.43
N GLY A 68 -2.82 -19.72 -7.10
CA GLY A 68 -4.01 -20.49 -6.74
C GLY A 68 -4.42 -20.25 -5.28
N ALA A 69 -4.43 -21.32 -4.49
CA ALA A 69 -4.72 -21.27 -3.05
C ALA A 69 -3.47 -21.10 -2.17
N THR A 70 -2.28 -21.26 -2.74
CA THR A 70 -1.02 -21.22 -1.99
C THR A 70 -0.47 -19.80 -1.91
N ARG A 71 -0.06 -19.38 -0.73
CA ARG A 71 0.66 -18.12 -0.50
C ARG A 71 2.14 -18.38 -0.44
N HIS A 72 2.91 -17.72 -1.30
CA HIS A 72 4.35 -17.84 -1.37
C HIS A 72 4.99 -16.64 -0.69
N TYR A 73 5.88 -16.90 0.25
CA TYR A 73 6.67 -15.92 0.99
C TYR A 73 8.15 -16.17 0.74
N LEU A 74 8.82 -15.26 0.05
CA LEU A 74 10.26 -15.25 0.00
C LEU A 74 10.74 -14.40 1.18
N LEU A 75 11.63 -14.97 1.98
CA LEU A 75 11.96 -14.44 3.29
C LEU A 75 13.22 -13.56 3.24
N PRO A 76 13.27 -12.50 4.03
CA PRO A 76 14.50 -11.75 4.24
C PRO A 76 15.55 -12.62 4.94
N SER A 77 16.78 -12.15 4.91
CA SER A 77 17.88 -12.77 5.64
C SER A 77 18.05 -12.15 7.02
N THR A 78 18.66 -12.88 7.94
CA THR A 78 19.12 -12.36 9.22
C THR A 78 20.54 -11.78 9.18
N SER A 79 21.27 -11.96 8.07
CA SER A 79 22.70 -11.61 7.99
C SER A 79 23.04 -10.52 6.98
N PHE A 80 22.52 -10.56 5.76
CA PHE A 80 22.79 -9.54 4.75
C PHE A 80 21.73 -9.53 3.65
N VAL A 81 21.54 -8.40 2.99
CA VAL A 81 20.75 -8.26 1.76
C VAL A 81 21.64 -8.56 0.56
N ARG A 82 21.17 -9.31 -0.42
CA ARG A 82 21.95 -9.58 -1.63
C ARG A 82 22.07 -8.32 -2.50
N GLN A 83 23.27 -8.08 -3.01
CA GLN A 83 23.58 -6.89 -3.78
C GLN A 83 22.79 -6.74 -5.07
N ASP A 84 22.60 -7.83 -5.80
CA ASP A 84 21.86 -7.84 -7.06
C ASP A 84 20.42 -7.36 -6.91
N TYR A 85 19.81 -7.53 -5.73
CA TYR A 85 18.49 -7.00 -5.41
C TYR A 85 18.53 -5.61 -4.79
N SER A 86 19.63 -5.22 -4.16
CA SER A 86 19.76 -3.91 -3.52
C SER A 86 19.74 -2.75 -4.53
N GLU A 87 20.09 -2.99 -5.78
CA GLU A 87 19.95 -2.01 -6.87
C GLU A 87 18.52 -1.50 -7.05
N MET A 88 17.52 -2.34 -6.76
CA MET A 88 16.12 -1.92 -6.84
C MET A 88 15.75 -0.86 -5.81
N PHE A 89 16.44 -0.84 -4.69
CA PHE A 89 16.16 0.11 -3.60
C PHE A 89 16.98 1.39 -3.72
N LYS A 90 17.99 1.41 -4.63
CA LYS A 90 18.91 2.54 -4.81
C LYS A 90 19.47 3.05 -3.48
N ALA A 91 19.76 2.12 -2.57
CA ALA A 91 20.32 2.45 -1.28
C ALA A 91 21.74 3.02 -1.49
N PRO A 92 22.05 4.22 -0.98
CA PRO A 92 23.42 4.68 -0.97
C PRO A 92 24.26 3.76 -0.08
N PRO A 93 25.54 3.50 -0.44
CA PRO A 93 26.44 2.80 0.47
C PRO A 93 26.58 3.63 1.76
N ALA A 94 26.71 2.95 2.90
CA ALA A 94 27.18 3.63 4.10
C ALA A 94 28.62 4.12 3.87
N LEU A 95 29.00 5.21 4.55
CA LEU A 95 30.25 5.94 4.26
C LEU A 95 31.53 5.08 4.32
N GLU A 96 31.49 3.94 5.02
CA GLU A 96 32.64 3.05 5.19
C GLU A 96 32.49 1.71 4.47
N GLU A 97 31.46 1.55 3.63
CA GLU A 97 31.12 0.29 3.01
C GLU A 97 31.27 0.33 1.51
N THR A 98 31.80 -0.75 0.97
CA THR A 98 32.10 -0.87 -0.46
C THR A 98 30.91 -1.34 -1.28
N GLU A 99 29.84 -1.84 -0.64
CA GLU A 99 28.72 -2.49 -1.31
C GLU A 99 27.37 -1.83 -0.93
N ALA A 100 26.75 -1.19 -1.91
CA ALA A 100 25.49 -0.50 -1.71
C ALA A 100 24.35 -1.46 -1.28
N GLY A 101 23.70 -1.17 -0.15
CA GLY A 101 22.51 -1.84 0.33
C GLY A 101 22.69 -3.23 0.94
N ARG A 102 23.88 -3.83 0.89
CA ARG A 102 24.12 -5.17 1.45
C ARG A 102 23.84 -5.26 2.93
N ASN A 103 24.11 -4.24 3.67
CA ASN A 103 23.91 -4.13 5.10
C ASN A 103 22.79 -3.14 5.46
N ASP A 104 21.78 -3.03 4.63
CA ASP A 104 20.55 -2.34 4.97
C ASP A 104 19.87 -3.07 6.14
N ALA A 105 20.36 -2.77 7.35
CA ALA A 105 20.02 -3.47 8.59
C ALA A 105 18.50 -3.50 8.87
N ALA A 106 17.78 -2.49 8.40
CA ALA A 106 16.32 -2.44 8.56
C ALA A 106 15.58 -3.55 7.78
N LYS A 107 16.23 -4.17 6.79
CA LYS A 107 15.65 -5.28 6.02
C LYS A 107 15.98 -6.65 6.60
N LEU A 108 16.86 -6.72 7.59
CA LEU A 108 17.26 -7.98 8.20
C LEU A 108 16.23 -8.44 9.24
N GLY A 109 15.88 -9.74 9.19
CA GLY A 109 14.91 -10.28 10.12
C GLY A 109 14.42 -11.67 9.75
N TYR A 110 13.39 -12.10 10.45
CA TYR A 110 12.73 -13.39 10.24
C TYR A 110 11.23 -13.27 10.44
N PHE A 111 10.49 -14.28 10.01
CA PHE A 111 9.04 -14.32 10.20
C PHE A 111 8.65 -15.23 11.35
N LEU A 112 7.71 -14.75 12.19
CA LEU A 112 6.88 -15.58 13.04
C LEU A 112 5.58 -15.86 12.29
N VAL A 113 5.20 -17.14 12.23
CA VAL A 113 3.98 -17.57 11.56
C VAL A 113 2.96 -18.00 12.61
N HIS A 114 1.90 -17.22 12.76
CA HIS A 114 0.79 -17.51 13.67
C HIS A 114 -0.28 -18.27 12.92
N VAL A 115 -0.48 -19.53 13.28
CA VAL A 115 -1.48 -20.39 12.64
C VAL A 115 -2.78 -20.32 13.44
N HIS A 116 -3.84 -19.87 12.80
CA HIS A 116 -5.19 -19.74 13.38
C HIS A 116 -6.16 -20.69 12.70
N GLU A 117 -7.32 -20.91 13.28
CA GLU A 117 -8.36 -21.80 12.74
C GLU A 117 -8.70 -21.53 11.27
N ARG A 118 -8.71 -20.27 10.86
CA ARG A 118 -9.14 -19.82 9.51
C ARG A 118 -8.05 -19.25 8.63
N GLY A 119 -6.79 -19.56 8.89
CA GLY A 119 -5.67 -19.05 8.10
C GLY A 119 -4.42 -18.84 8.93
N HIS A 120 -3.45 -18.18 8.37
CA HIS A 120 -2.21 -17.82 9.06
C HIS A 120 -1.91 -16.33 8.91
N LEU A 121 -1.13 -15.83 9.85
CA LEU A 121 -0.61 -14.47 9.88
C LEU A 121 0.91 -14.55 9.97
N CYS A 122 1.60 -13.82 9.10
CA CYS A 122 3.04 -13.68 9.15
C CYS A 122 3.41 -12.33 9.79
N GLU A 123 4.25 -12.39 10.80
CA GLU A 123 4.82 -11.24 11.49
C GLU A 123 6.31 -11.16 11.19
N MET A 124 6.75 -10.01 10.66
CA MET A 124 8.17 -9.73 10.48
C MET A 124 8.79 -9.26 11.79
N VAL A 125 9.79 -9.96 12.27
CA VAL A 125 10.65 -9.50 13.37
C VAL A 125 11.94 -8.95 12.78
N ARG A 126 12.08 -7.62 12.81
CA ARG A 126 13.29 -6.95 12.31
C ARG A 126 14.39 -7.01 13.35
N THR A 127 15.52 -7.58 12.97
CA THR A 127 16.68 -7.71 13.87
C THR A 127 17.64 -6.54 13.81
N TYR A 128 17.54 -5.71 12.76
CA TYR A 128 18.46 -4.59 12.51
C TYR A 128 19.95 -4.99 12.55
N GLY A 129 20.25 -6.25 12.22
CA GLY A 129 21.62 -6.77 12.25
C GLY A 129 22.18 -6.96 13.65
N ALA A 130 21.35 -6.89 14.70
CA ALA A 130 21.80 -7.12 16.06
C ALA A 130 22.29 -8.56 16.23
N CYS A 131 23.53 -8.70 16.73
CA CYS A 131 24.12 -9.95 17.13
C CYS A 131 24.34 -9.91 18.64
N ALA A 132 23.66 -10.79 19.38
CA ALA A 132 23.99 -11.01 20.79
C ALA A 132 25.07 -12.06 20.89
N ALA A 133 26.05 -11.88 21.80
CA ALA A 133 26.92 -12.97 22.19
C ALA A 133 26.09 -14.07 22.88
N PRO A 134 26.52 -15.36 22.83
CA PRO A 134 25.73 -16.44 23.42
C PRO A 134 25.34 -16.25 24.89
N ASP A 135 26.12 -15.49 25.61
CA ASP A 135 25.93 -15.22 27.04
C ASP A 135 25.32 -13.82 27.31
N ASP A 136 25.07 -13.03 26.26
CA ASP A 136 24.41 -11.73 26.46
C ASP A 136 22.94 -11.94 26.82
N PRO A 137 22.41 -11.23 27.84
CA PRO A 137 20.98 -11.22 28.04
C PRO A 137 20.34 -10.68 26.77
N LEU A 138 19.39 -11.43 26.21
CA LEU A 138 18.59 -10.95 25.10
C LEU A 138 17.92 -9.66 25.57
N GLU A 139 18.44 -8.52 25.10
CA GLU A 139 17.70 -7.28 25.25
C GLU A 139 16.34 -7.52 24.62
N THR A 140 15.28 -7.30 25.38
CA THR A 140 13.92 -7.37 24.86
C THR A 140 13.90 -6.45 23.65
N PRO A 141 13.64 -6.96 22.45
CA PRO A 141 13.59 -6.11 21.27
C PRO A 141 12.63 -4.95 21.55
N PRO A 142 12.91 -3.74 21.07
CA PRO A 142 12.02 -2.62 21.28
C PRO A 142 10.63 -3.03 20.83
N MET A 143 9.74 -3.11 21.78
CA MET A 143 8.31 -3.41 21.75
C MET A 143 7.82 -3.95 20.39
N SER A 144 7.67 -5.27 20.29
CA SER A 144 7.02 -5.87 19.13
C SER A 144 5.59 -5.33 19.04
N VAL A 145 5.28 -4.66 17.96
CA VAL A 145 3.88 -4.35 17.64
C VAL A 145 3.22 -5.66 17.30
N THR A 146 2.14 -6.00 17.97
CA THR A 146 1.32 -7.14 17.53
C THR A 146 0.77 -6.81 16.14
N PRO A 147 1.15 -7.56 15.09
CA PRO A 147 0.71 -7.23 13.75
C PRO A 147 -0.79 -7.41 13.64
N VAL A 148 -1.44 -6.41 13.10
CA VAL A 148 -2.86 -6.48 12.82
C VAL A 148 -3.03 -6.93 11.38
N ALA A 149 -3.53 -8.15 11.19
CA ALA A 149 -3.87 -8.61 9.85
C ALA A 149 -4.85 -7.62 9.20
N PRO A 150 -4.53 -7.03 8.04
CA PRO A 150 -5.37 -6.01 7.43
C PRO A 150 -6.83 -6.43 7.25
N ALA A 151 -7.06 -7.71 6.91
CA ALA A 151 -8.42 -8.27 6.76
C ALA A 151 -9.26 -8.24 8.04
N ARG A 152 -8.64 -8.14 9.20
CA ARG A 152 -9.29 -8.11 10.52
C ARG A 152 -9.23 -6.73 11.18
N ASN A 153 -8.52 -5.79 10.59
CA ASN A 153 -8.38 -4.45 11.13
C ASN A 153 -9.68 -3.67 10.92
N ARG A 154 -10.48 -3.59 11.96
CA ARG A 154 -11.79 -2.93 11.97
C ARG A 154 -11.69 -1.42 11.76
N TYR A 155 -10.63 -0.81 12.23
CA TYR A 155 -10.42 0.65 12.22
C TYR A 155 -9.34 1.10 11.23
N ALA A 156 -9.00 0.28 10.25
CA ALA A 156 -7.96 0.61 9.26
C ALA A 156 -8.43 1.67 8.24
N ALA A 157 -8.89 2.82 8.73
CA ALA A 157 -9.39 3.89 7.89
C ALA A 157 -8.29 4.83 7.35
N LEU A 158 -7.04 4.65 7.79
CA LEU A 158 -5.88 5.30 7.17
C LEU A 158 -5.37 4.45 6.01
N GLY A 159 -5.23 5.07 4.86
CA GLY A 159 -4.69 4.46 3.65
C GLY A 159 -3.57 5.29 3.03
N PHE A 160 -3.03 4.81 1.94
CA PHE A 160 -1.97 5.50 1.20
C PHE A 160 -2.25 5.60 -0.28
N ASP A 161 -1.76 6.70 -0.88
CA ASP A 161 -1.74 6.92 -2.31
C ASP A 161 -0.50 6.25 -2.92
N LEU A 162 -0.68 5.21 -3.72
CA LEU A 162 0.39 4.48 -4.40
C LEU A 162 0.68 5.12 -5.76
N ARG A 163 1.40 6.24 -5.76
CA ARG A 163 1.80 6.93 -6.99
C ARG A 163 3.13 6.48 -7.57
N GLN A 164 3.96 5.81 -6.78
CA GLN A 164 5.21 5.21 -7.22
C GLN A 164 4.98 3.80 -7.74
N SER A 165 5.98 3.27 -8.45
CA SER A 165 6.00 1.87 -8.85
C SER A 165 5.91 0.95 -7.62
N TRP A 166 4.92 0.08 -7.61
CA TRP A 166 4.65 -0.82 -6.49
C TRP A 166 4.36 -2.26 -6.92
N ALA A 167 4.04 -2.46 -8.19
CA ALA A 167 3.61 -3.75 -8.72
C ALA A 167 4.51 -4.25 -9.86
N GLU A 168 5.31 -3.37 -10.44
CA GLU A 168 6.10 -3.68 -11.62
C GLU A 168 7.28 -4.59 -11.29
N ALA A 169 7.49 -5.59 -12.14
CA ALA A 169 8.73 -6.33 -12.19
C ALA A 169 9.75 -5.59 -13.06
N VAL A 170 11.02 -5.69 -12.69
CA VAL A 170 12.13 -5.11 -13.43
C VAL A 170 13.14 -6.21 -13.77
N GLY A 171 13.72 -6.14 -14.97
CA GLY A 171 14.76 -7.05 -15.40
C GLY A 171 16.12 -6.61 -14.86
N ILE A 172 16.75 -7.44 -14.03
CA ILE A 172 18.11 -7.20 -13.54
C ILE A 172 19.07 -8.24 -14.12
N PRO A 173 20.40 -7.96 -14.20
CA PRO A 173 21.38 -8.96 -14.54
C PRO A 173 21.31 -10.14 -13.55
N PRO A 174 21.42 -11.37 -14.02
CA PRO A 174 21.50 -12.53 -13.14
C PRO A 174 22.82 -12.52 -12.34
N SER A 175 22.81 -13.23 -11.21
CA SER A 175 23.93 -13.22 -10.25
C SER A 175 24.92 -14.35 -10.43
N GLY A 176 24.70 -15.27 -11.37
CA GLY A 176 25.52 -16.46 -11.58
C GLY A 176 26.13 -16.51 -12.98
N ALA A 177 27.25 -17.21 -13.12
CA ALA A 177 27.95 -17.37 -14.40
C ALA A 177 27.14 -18.13 -15.46
N LEU A 178 26.16 -18.93 -15.05
CA LEU A 178 25.27 -19.67 -15.97
C LEU A 178 24.20 -18.78 -16.59
N ASP A 179 23.93 -17.63 -15.99
CA ASP A 179 22.85 -16.71 -16.39
C ASP A 179 23.38 -15.53 -17.20
N GLU A 180 24.57 -15.63 -17.77
CA GLU A 180 25.27 -14.50 -18.43
C GLU A 180 24.48 -13.90 -19.59
N PHE A 181 23.59 -14.68 -20.19
CA PHE A 181 22.88 -14.30 -21.41
C PHE A 181 21.45 -13.81 -21.18
N ASP A 182 20.96 -13.85 -19.95
CA ASP A 182 19.59 -13.54 -19.62
C ASP A 182 19.44 -12.42 -18.59
N ARG A 183 18.21 -11.99 -18.36
CA ARG A 183 17.81 -11.12 -17.26
C ARG A 183 16.74 -11.81 -16.45
N LYS A 184 16.86 -11.77 -15.13
CA LYS A 184 15.80 -12.24 -14.25
C LYS A 184 14.83 -11.12 -13.89
N GLN A 185 13.56 -11.46 -13.79
CA GLN A 185 12.52 -10.51 -13.35
C GLN A 185 12.49 -10.50 -11.82
N VAL A 186 12.47 -9.29 -11.25
CA VAL A 186 12.44 -9.07 -9.80
C VAL A 186 11.49 -7.93 -9.46
N ARG A 187 11.04 -7.89 -8.21
CA ARG A 187 10.08 -6.91 -7.72
C ARG A 187 10.46 -6.46 -6.32
N ASN A 188 10.10 -5.22 -5.99
CA ASN A 188 10.27 -4.69 -4.65
C ASN A 188 8.97 -4.78 -3.86
N ASP A 189 8.87 -5.71 -2.93
CA ASP A 189 7.71 -5.90 -2.07
C ASP A 189 7.89 -5.33 -0.64
N TYR A 190 8.98 -4.64 -0.33
CA TYR A 190 9.15 -3.99 0.98
C TYR A 190 8.10 -2.91 1.30
N PRO A 191 7.59 -2.12 0.34
CA PRO A 191 6.42 -1.28 0.60
C PRO A 191 5.20 -2.08 1.07
N LEU A 192 4.97 -3.26 0.50
CA LEU A 192 3.88 -4.15 0.91
C LEU A 192 4.11 -4.70 2.32
N LEU A 193 5.32 -5.15 2.63
CA LEU A 193 5.67 -5.61 3.97
C LEU A 193 5.41 -4.52 5.01
N ALA A 194 5.83 -3.28 4.73
CA ALA A 194 5.60 -2.15 5.62
C ALA A 194 4.10 -1.83 5.79
N LEU A 195 3.29 -1.94 4.73
CA LEU A 195 1.83 -1.80 4.83
C LEU A 195 1.22 -2.87 5.75
N TRP A 196 1.72 -4.09 5.71
CA TRP A 196 1.29 -5.15 6.62
C TRP A 196 1.67 -4.85 8.07
N GLU A 197 2.92 -4.47 8.32
CA GLU A 197 3.40 -4.10 9.65
C GLU A 197 2.60 -2.92 10.23
N MET A 198 2.20 -1.98 9.40
CA MET A 198 1.35 -0.86 9.79
C MET A 198 -0.13 -1.24 9.98
N GLY A 199 -0.57 -2.42 9.55
CA GLY A 199 -1.99 -2.82 9.54
C GLY A 199 -2.85 -2.03 8.54
N VAL A 200 -2.25 -1.43 7.51
CA VAL A 200 -2.94 -0.61 6.52
C VAL A 200 -3.68 -1.47 5.50
N ARG A 201 -4.95 -1.15 5.24
CA ARG A 201 -5.81 -1.85 4.27
C ARG A 201 -6.08 -1.06 3.00
N HIS A 202 -6.32 0.24 3.12
CA HIS A 202 -6.83 1.06 2.04
C HIS A 202 -5.69 1.61 1.18
N LEU A 203 -5.73 1.29 -0.10
CA LEU A 203 -4.74 1.73 -1.07
C LEU A 203 -5.45 2.49 -2.20
N ARG A 204 -4.86 3.58 -2.64
CA ARG A 204 -5.37 4.40 -3.72
C ARG A 204 -4.44 4.32 -4.90
N ILE A 205 -4.98 3.96 -6.08
CA ILE A 205 -4.20 3.65 -7.28
C ILE A 205 -4.72 4.42 -8.50
N PRO A 206 -3.84 4.82 -9.43
CA PRO A 206 -4.25 5.48 -10.66
C PRO A 206 -4.93 4.51 -11.64
N LEU A 207 -5.79 5.02 -12.51
CA LEU A 207 -6.40 4.24 -13.59
C LEU A 207 -5.35 3.53 -14.48
N GLN A 208 -4.15 4.08 -14.52
CA GLN A 208 -3.03 3.46 -15.25
C GLN A 208 -2.72 2.05 -14.77
N ASP A 209 -2.85 1.78 -13.47
CA ASP A 209 -2.56 0.46 -12.90
C ASP A 209 -3.56 -0.60 -13.40
N LEU A 210 -4.83 -0.22 -13.58
CA LEU A 210 -5.80 -1.14 -14.20
C LEU A 210 -5.50 -1.44 -15.68
N ARG A 211 -4.82 -0.54 -16.39
CA ARG A 211 -4.41 -0.79 -17.78
C ARG A 211 -3.25 -1.77 -17.87
N ASN A 212 -2.46 -1.89 -16.81
CA ASN A 212 -1.34 -2.83 -16.72
C ASN A 212 -1.83 -4.20 -16.24
N ALA A 213 -1.57 -5.25 -17.00
CA ALA A 213 -2.00 -6.61 -16.68
C ALA A 213 -1.32 -7.17 -15.43
N GLU A 214 -0.03 -6.86 -15.25
CA GLU A 214 0.75 -7.27 -14.10
C GLU A 214 0.24 -6.61 -12.81
N ALA A 215 -0.02 -5.30 -12.84
CA ALA A 215 -0.63 -4.60 -11.71
C ALA A 215 -2.02 -5.17 -11.36
N ARG A 216 -2.85 -5.52 -12.35
CA ARG A 216 -4.14 -6.19 -12.08
C ARG A 216 -3.97 -7.54 -11.40
N ARG A 217 -3.03 -8.37 -11.86
CA ARG A 217 -2.72 -9.65 -11.19
C ARG A 217 -2.28 -9.42 -9.75
N ARG A 218 -1.45 -8.39 -9.54
CA ARG A 218 -0.97 -8.01 -8.21
C ARG A 218 -2.12 -7.56 -7.31
N ILE A 219 -3.02 -6.70 -7.79
CA ILE A 219 -4.23 -6.29 -7.06
C ILE A 219 -5.04 -7.52 -6.64
N HIS A 220 -5.31 -8.42 -7.59
CA HIS A 220 -6.06 -9.66 -7.32
C HIS A 220 -5.39 -10.51 -6.22
N GLY A 221 -4.07 -10.69 -6.29
CA GLY A 221 -3.29 -11.46 -5.32
C GLY A 221 -3.27 -10.85 -3.91
N LEU A 222 -3.54 -9.55 -3.77
CA LEU A 222 -3.54 -8.85 -2.47
C LEU A 222 -4.93 -8.78 -1.81
N LEU A 223 -6.01 -9.00 -2.54
CA LEU A 223 -7.36 -9.01 -1.96
C LEU A 223 -7.53 -10.03 -0.82
N PRO A 224 -7.01 -11.28 -0.91
CA PRO A 224 -7.10 -12.25 0.18
C PRO A 224 -6.37 -11.80 1.46
N MET A 225 -5.41 -10.88 1.33
CA MET A 225 -4.70 -10.25 2.46
C MET A 225 -5.49 -9.13 3.11
N GLY A 226 -6.67 -8.79 2.56
CA GLY A 226 -7.54 -7.77 3.08
C GLY A 226 -7.24 -6.35 2.59
N GLN A 227 -6.33 -6.18 1.64
CA GLN A 227 -6.14 -4.92 0.96
C GLN A 227 -7.37 -4.56 0.13
N THR A 228 -7.68 -3.27 0.08
CA THR A 228 -8.76 -2.70 -0.73
C THR A 228 -8.20 -1.59 -1.61
N PHE A 229 -8.73 -1.45 -2.81
CA PHE A 229 -8.19 -0.53 -3.79
C PHE A 229 -9.22 0.50 -4.22
N THR A 230 -8.93 1.78 -4.01
CA THR A 230 -9.70 2.91 -4.53
C THR A 230 -9.02 3.42 -5.79
N LEU A 231 -9.74 3.35 -6.91
CA LEU A 231 -9.27 3.86 -8.19
C LEU A 231 -9.36 5.39 -8.23
N TYR A 232 -8.45 6.07 -8.90
CA TYR A 232 -8.63 7.47 -9.22
C TYR A 232 -8.32 7.80 -10.68
N SER A 233 -9.06 8.78 -11.20
CA SER A 233 -8.89 9.27 -12.56
C SER A 233 -9.30 10.73 -12.68
N TYR A 234 -9.00 11.33 -13.85
CA TYR A 234 -9.43 12.67 -14.20
C TYR A 234 -10.48 12.62 -15.31
N GLY A 235 -11.60 13.33 -15.10
CA GLY A 235 -12.70 13.41 -16.08
C GLY A 235 -13.41 12.07 -16.31
N LEU A 236 -14.27 12.04 -17.33
CA LEU A 236 -14.93 10.81 -17.73
C LEU A 236 -13.94 9.86 -18.41
N PRO A 237 -14.03 8.56 -18.14
CA PRO A 237 -13.19 7.57 -18.80
C PRO A 237 -13.52 7.50 -20.30
N THR A 238 -12.55 7.05 -21.09
CA THR A 238 -12.85 6.61 -22.46
C THR A 238 -13.75 5.36 -22.44
N PRO A 239 -14.48 5.04 -23.51
CA PRO A 239 -15.28 3.81 -23.57
C PRO A 239 -14.49 2.54 -23.26
N ARG A 240 -13.21 2.50 -23.68
CA ARG A 240 -12.29 1.40 -23.36
C ARG A 240 -11.99 1.32 -21.86
N ASP A 241 -11.73 2.45 -21.23
CA ASP A 241 -11.44 2.51 -19.78
C ASP A 241 -12.70 2.22 -18.95
N ALA A 242 -13.87 2.71 -19.37
CA ALA A 242 -15.13 2.41 -18.71
C ALA A 242 -15.39 0.88 -18.69
N LYS A 243 -15.20 0.22 -19.83
CA LYS A 243 -15.30 -1.24 -19.92
C LYS A 243 -14.24 -1.92 -19.03
N LEU A 244 -13.00 -1.46 -19.05
CA LEU A 244 -11.93 -2.01 -18.21
C LEU A 244 -12.27 -1.90 -16.72
N ILE A 245 -12.79 -0.77 -16.26
CA ILE A 245 -13.23 -0.57 -14.87
C ILE A 245 -14.41 -1.51 -14.56
N GLN A 246 -15.38 -1.63 -15.47
CA GLN A 246 -16.52 -2.54 -15.30
C GLN A 246 -16.08 -4.00 -15.15
N ASP A 247 -15.19 -4.45 -16.03
CA ASP A 247 -14.67 -5.82 -16.03
C ASP A 247 -13.85 -6.14 -14.76
N ASN A 248 -13.29 -5.11 -14.09
CA ASN A 248 -12.49 -5.25 -12.89
C ASN A 248 -13.14 -4.63 -11.63
N ALA A 249 -14.43 -4.32 -11.66
CA ALA A 249 -15.10 -3.65 -10.54
C ALA A 249 -15.04 -4.43 -9.22
N ALA A 250 -14.96 -5.77 -9.28
CA ALA A 250 -14.82 -6.63 -8.10
C ALA A 250 -13.46 -6.47 -7.39
N LEU A 251 -12.45 -5.92 -8.06
CA LEU A 251 -11.14 -5.63 -7.48
C LEU A 251 -11.11 -4.30 -6.72
N LEU A 252 -12.12 -3.46 -6.87
CA LEU A 252 -12.14 -2.09 -6.42
C LEU A 252 -13.14 -1.87 -5.27
N SER A 253 -12.75 -1.06 -4.30
CA SER A 253 -13.62 -0.60 -3.21
C SER A 253 -14.34 0.72 -3.53
N GLY A 254 -13.85 1.49 -4.48
CA GLY A 254 -14.39 2.76 -4.90
C GLY A 254 -13.64 3.37 -6.08
N TRP A 255 -14.20 4.43 -6.63
CA TRP A 255 -13.59 5.18 -7.72
C TRP A 255 -13.73 6.69 -7.49
N GLU A 256 -12.61 7.38 -7.43
CA GLU A 256 -12.54 8.85 -7.33
C GLU A 256 -12.36 9.47 -8.70
N ILE A 257 -13.27 10.36 -9.08
CA ILE A 257 -13.20 11.10 -10.35
C ILE A 257 -12.92 12.56 -10.05
N SER A 258 -11.76 13.04 -10.47
CA SER A 258 -11.41 14.46 -10.39
C SER A 258 -11.89 15.22 -11.63
N PHE A 259 -12.34 16.46 -11.44
CA PHE A 259 -12.85 17.33 -12.50
C PHE A 259 -12.59 18.80 -12.21
N ARG A 260 -12.54 19.62 -13.24
CA ARG A 260 -12.60 21.08 -13.09
C ARG A 260 -14.05 21.52 -12.92
N GLU A 261 -14.30 22.49 -12.02
CA GLU A 261 -15.66 22.94 -11.70
C GLU A 261 -16.46 23.36 -12.95
N GLN A 262 -15.79 24.02 -13.90
CA GLN A 262 -16.43 24.45 -15.17
C GLN A 262 -16.88 23.26 -16.06
N GLU A 263 -16.30 22.07 -15.88
CA GLU A 263 -16.62 20.89 -16.68
C GLU A 263 -17.82 20.13 -16.13
N LEU A 264 -18.19 20.36 -14.87
CA LEU A 264 -19.13 19.50 -14.15
C LEU A 264 -20.50 19.40 -14.83
N ALA A 265 -21.04 20.51 -15.31
CA ALA A 265 -22.33 20.51 -16.00
C ALA A 265 -22.32 19.62 -17.26
N ARG A 266 -21.21 19.62 -18.01
CA ARG A 266 -21.01 18.78 -19.19
C ARG A 266 -20.82 17.31 -18.81
N LEU A 267 -20.15 17.05 -17.70
CA LEU A 267 -19.84 15.70 -17.24
C LEU A 267 -21.03 15.01 -16.53
N ALA A 268 -21.99 15.79 -16.03
CA ALA A 268 -23.08 15.28 -15.18
C ALA A 268 -23.91 14.15 -15.83
N ALA A 269 -24.16 14.21 -17.12
CA ALA A 269 -24.90 13.16 -17.84
C ALA A 269 -24.11 11.84 -17.88
N GLY A 270 -22.83 11.90 -18.26
CA GLY A 270 -21.95 10.74 -18.30
C GLY A 270 -21.67 10.16 -16.91
N LEU A 271 -21.53 10.99 -15.90
CA LEU A 271 -21.38 10.54 -14.50
C LEU A 271 -22.60 9.75 -14.03
N ARG A 272 -23.83 10.21 -14.35
CA ARG A 272 -25.07 9.48 -14.03
C ARG A 272 -25.15 8.12 -14.71
N GLU A 273 -24.74 8.07 -15.99
CA GLU A 273 -24.70 6.83 -16.75
C GLU A 273 -23.71 5.83 -16.12
N LEU A 274 -22.49 6.25 -15.87
CA LEU A 274 -21.47 5.44 -15.19
C LEU A 274 -21.97 4.90 -13.84
N ARG A 275 -22.60 5.74 -13.02
CA ARG A 275 -23.14 5.31 -11.73
C ARG A 275 -24.25 4.27 -11.86
N ARG A 276 -25.06 4.36 -12.91
CA ARG A 276 -26.14 3.39 -13.17
C ARG A 276 -25.58 2.03 -13.61
N GLU A 277 -24.48 2.04 -14.38
CA GLU A 277 -23.86 0.85 -14.95
C GLU A 277 -22.93 0.14 -13.97
N LEU A 278 -22.24 0.91 -13.12
CA LEU A 278 -21.24 0.40 -12.19
C LEU A 278 -21.84 0.25 -10.78
N LYS A 279 -21.73 -0.93 -10.20
CA LYS A 279 -22.05 -1.19 -8.80
C LYS A 279 -20.87 -0.85 -7.89
N LEU A 280 -20.23 0.29 -8.13
CA LEU A 280 -19.04 0.75 -7.43
C LEU A 280 -19.33 2.14 -6.85
N PRO A 281 -18.99 2.42 -5.58
CA PRO A 281 -19.06 3.77 -5.04
C PRO A 281 -18.20 4.72 -5.87
N ILE A 282 -18.80 5.83 -6.32
CA ILE A 282 -18.08 6.88 -7.06
C ILE A 282 -18.04 8.13 -6.20
N LEU A 283 -16.84 8.69 -6.02
CA LEU A 283 -16.60 9.92 -5.28
C LEU A 283 -16.12 11.00 -6.24
N LEU A 284 -16.62 12.20 -6.04
CA LEU A 284 -16.28 13.37 -6.86
C LEU A 284 -15.21 14.21 -6.16
N SER A 285 -14.21 14.61 -6.91
CA SER A 285 -13.09 15.42 -6.45
C SER A 285 -12.92 16.66 -7.32
N ARG A 286 -12.92 17.84 -6.72
CA ARG A 286 -12.69 19.09 -7.42
C ARG A 286 -11.20 19.33 -7.62
N MET A 287 -10.75 19.60 -8.85
CA MET A 287 -9.40 20.12 -9.11
C MET A 287 -9.29 21.55 -8.57
N TRP A 288 -8.18 21.83 -7.90
CA TRP A 288 -7.90 23.18 -7.44
C TRP A 288 -7.49 24.07 -8.62
N GLU A 289 -8.03 25.27 -8.65
CA GLU A 289 -7.66 26.30 -9.62
C GLU A 289 -6.35 26.99 -9.21
N HIS A 290 -5.89 27.92 -10.05
CA HIS A 290 -4.64 28.62 -9.82
C HIS A 290 -4.63 29.33 -8.45
N GLU A 291 -5.70 30.04 -8.11
CA GLU A 291 -5.78 30.77 -6.85
C GLU A 291 -5.84 29.86 -5.62
N ASP A 292 -6.48 28.69 -5.72
CA ASP A 292 -6.52 27.71 -4.63
C ASP A 292 -5.10 27.13 -4.32
N ASN A 293 -4.22 27.10 -5.33
CA ASN A 293 -2.87 26.56 -5.21
C ASN A 293 -1.84 27.62 -4.80
N ARG A 294 -2.27 28.82 -4.46
CA ARG A 294 -1.39 29.88 -4.00
C ARG A 294 -0.90 29.59 -2.59
N ALA A 295 0.41 29.56 -2.41
CA ALA A 295 1.01 29.43 -1.09
C ALA A 295 0.75 30.69 -0.24
N PRO A 296 0.79 30.60 1.12
CA PRO A 296 0.57 31.75 2.00
C PRO A 296 1.50 32.93 1.73
N ASP A 297 2.69 32.68 1.20
CA ASP A 297 3.66 33.70 0.79
C ASP A 297 3.41 34.27 -0.62
N GLY A 298 2.30 33.91 -1.24
CA GLY A 298 1.88 34.37 -2.54
C GLY A 298 2.50 33.68 -3.75
N ARG A 299 3.40 32.71 -3.55
CA ARG A 299 4.02 31.96 -4.63
C ARG A 299 3.13 30.84 -5.16
N TYR A 300 3.39 30.44 -6.40
CA TYR A 300 2.75 29.29 -7.03
C TYR A 300 3.79 28.22 -7.29
N PHE A 301 3.36 26.97 -7.10
CA PHE A 301 4.18 25.80 -7.39
C PHE A 301 3.48 24.91 -8.41
N HIS A 302 4.26 24.20 -9.23
CA HIS A 302 3.74 23.26 -10.24
C HIS A 302 3.23 21.97 -9.59
N VAL A 303 2.28 22.11 -8.65
CA VAL A 303 1.64 21.02 -7.94
C VAL A 303 0.15 21.08 -8.18
N MET A 304 -0.41 19.95 -8.59
CA MET A 304 -1.86 19.82 -8.74
C MET A 304 -2.46 19.30 -7.42
N ASN A 305 -3.39 20.05 -6.87
CA ASN A 305 -4.21 19.61 -5.75
C ASN A 305 -5.64 19.39 -6.21
N HIS A 306 -6.34 18.52 -5.51
CA HIS A 306 -7.74 18.24 -5.74
C HIS A 306 -8.43 17.85 -4.43
N GLY A 307 -9.75 17.89 -4.39
CA GLY A 307 -10.57 17.66 -3.20
C GLY A 307 -11.26 18.94 -2.74
N PHE A 308 -12.31 18.78 -1.95
CA PHE A 308 -13.04 19.87 -1.32
C PHE A 308 -12.40 20.24 0.02
N THR A 309 -12.52 21.49 0.40
CA THR A 309 -12.11 22.02 1.71
C THR A 309 -13.33 22.42 2.53
N ALA A 310 -13.16 22.76 3.79
CA ALA A 310 -14.24 23.31 4.62
C ALA A 310 -14.83 24.62 4.03
N GLY A 311 -14.00 25.40 3.32
CA GLY A 311 -14.43 26.62 2.60
C GLY A 311 -15.33 26.36 1.39
N ASP A 312 -15.44 25.12 0.92
CA ASP A 312 -16.22 24.78 -0.27
C ASP A 312 -17.69 24.43 0.03
N ALA A 313 -18.21 24.68 1.24
CA ALA A 313 -19.60 24.35 1.60
C ALA A 313 -20.62 24.84 0.56
N GLY A 314 -20.48 26.08 0.06
CA GLY A 314 -21.35 26.63 -0.97
C GLY A 314 -21.20 25.92 -2.33
N ARG A 315 -20.00 25.49 -2.71
CA ARG A 315 -19.75 24.70 -3.94
C ARG A 315 -20.39 23.32 -3.81
N ILE A 316 -20.22 22.66 -2.65
CA ILE A 316 -20.82 21.36 -2.37
C ILE A 316 -22.35 21.44 -2.42
N ALA A 317 -22.95 22.50 -1.87
CA ALA A 317 -24.39 22.74 -1.94
C ALA A 317 -24.88 22.90 -3.39
N ARG A 318 -24.15 23.66 -4.23
CA ARG A 318 -24.46 23.77 -5.67
C ARG A 318 -24.35 22.46 -6.40
N LEU A 319 -23.31 21.68 -6.13
CA LEU A 319 -23.09 20.35 -6.70
C LEU A 319 -24.24 19.40 -6.34
N ALA A 320 -24.66 19.41 -5.09
CA ALA A 320 -25.77 18.59 -4.62
C ALA A 320 -27.14 19.02 -5.22
N ALA A 321 -27.27 20.26 -5.66
CA ALA A 321 -28.46 20.76 -6.36
C ALA A 321 -28.49 20.36 -7.85
N LEU A 322 -27.39 19.89 -8.42
CA LEU A 322 -27.35 19.40 -9.79
C LEU A 322 -28.06 18.05 -9.88
N ARG A 323 -29.15 18.04 -10.66
CA ARG A 323 -29.98 16.85 -10.84
C ARG A 323 -29.15 15.63 -11.29
N GLY A 324 -29.18 14.57 -10.49
CA GLY A 324 -28.55 13.31 -10.77
C GLY A 324 -27.12 13.16 -10.26
N LEU A 325 -26.65 14.10 -9.41
CA LEU A 325 -25.39 13.96 -8.67
C LEU A 325 -25.61 13.68 -7.17
N GLU A 326 -26.85 13.44 -6.77
CA GLU A 326 -27.26 13.23 -5.38
C GLU A 326 -26.65 11.97 -4.74
N GLY A 327 -26.17 11.03 -5.53
CA GLY A 327 -25.67 9.75 -5.03
C GLY A 327 -24.16 9.56 -5.13
N PHE A 328 -23.41 10.64 -5.33
CA PHE A 328 -21.96 10.59 -5.38
C PHE A 328 -21.36 10.98 -4.04
N GLY A 329 -20.34 10.20 -3.61
CA GLY A 329 -19.49 10.57 -2.49
C GLY A 329 -18.60 11.78 -2.82
N LEU A 330 -17.89 12.28 -1.83
CA LEU A 330 -17.00 13.44 -2.00
C LEU A 330 -15.58 13.13 -1.49
N VAL A 331 -14.61 13.71 -2.18
CA VAL A 331 -13.21 13.71 -1.79
C VAL A 331 -12.84 15.04 -1.20
N PHE A 332 -12.30 15.05 0.00
CA PHE A 332 -11.81 16.22 0.69
C PHE A 332 -10.27 16.30 0.64
N ARG A 333 -9.73 17.48 0.88
CA ARG A 333 -8.29 17.74 0.91
C ARG A 333 -7.90 18.45 2.19
N ALA A 334 -6.92 17.87 2.90
CA ALA A 334 -6.20 18.52 3.98
C ALA A 334 -4.75 18.78 3.56
N MET A 335 -4.29 19.99 3.76
CA MET A 335 -2.88 20.36 3.64
C MET A 335 -2.15 20.04 4.95
N SER A 336 -0.82 20.11 4.92
CA SER A 336 0.03 19.73 6.06
C SER A 336 -0.30 20.40 7.40
N HIS A 337 -0.91 21.58 7.38
CA HIS A 337 -1.22 22.38 8.57
C HIS A 337 -2.71 22.56 8.84
N ASP A 338 -3.58 21.95 8.03
CA ASP A 338 -5.01 22.08 8.24
C ASP A 338 -5.46 21.34 9.51
N ASP A 339 -6.52 21.84 10.13
CA ASP A 339 -7.17 21.20 11.28
C ASP A 339 -7.89 19.92 10.81
N LEU A 340 -7.31 18.76 11.08
CA LEU A 340 -7.85 17.47 10.66
C LEU A 340 -9.14 17.10 11.40
N PRO A 341 -9.25 17.26 12.74
CA PRO A 341 -10.51 17.01 13.44
C PRO A 341 -11.67 17.78 12.85
N THR A 342 -11.54 19.09 12.67
CA THR A 342 -12.58 19.93 12.08
C THR A 342 -12.92 19.51 10.65
N LEU A 343 -11.93 19.23 9.82
CA LEU A 343 -12.15 18.88 8.42
C LEU A 343 -12.75 17.49 8.24
N THR A 344 -12.33 16.50 9.03
CA THR A 344 -12.92 15.15 8.99
C THR A 344 -14.35 15.15 9.53
N ALA A 345 -14.64 15.89 10.59
CA ALA A 345 -16.00 16.09 11.09
C ALA A 345 -16.89 16.77 10.04
N PHE A 346 -16.38 17.78 9.33
CA PHE A 346 -17.10 18.45 8.24
C PHE A 346 -17.37 17.47 7.08
N ALA A 347 -16.38 16.68 6.66
CA ALA A 347 -16.51 15.67 5.61
C ALA A 347 -17.56 14.60 6.00
N HIS A 348 -17.46 14.08 7.21
CA HIS A 348 -18.43 13.13 7.76
C HIS A 348 -19.84 13.69 7.75
N LYS A 349 -20.06 14.86 8.38
CA LYS A 349 -21.38 15.52 8.46
C LYS A 349 -21.97 15.79 7.08
N THR A 350 -21.13 16.20 6.13
CA THR A 350 -21.58 16.55 4.77
C THR A 350 -22.06 15.33 3.99
N CYS A 351 -21.41 14.18 4.15
CA CYS A 351 -21.69 12.98 3.39
C CYS A 351 -22.61 12.01 4.15
N ALA A 352 -22.42 11.79 5.45
CA ALA A 352 -23.18 10.82 6.24
C ALA A 352 -24.68 11.16 6.31
N ALA A 353 -25.04 12.45 6.37
CA ALA A 353 -26.44 12.89 6.34
C ALA A 353 -27.19 12.46 5.07
N ARG A 354 -26.46 12.06 4.02
CA ARG A 354 -26.99 11.60 2.72
C ARG A 354 -26.69 10.11 2.47
N GLY A 355 -26.09 9.41 3.44
CA GLY A 355 -25.65 8.02 3.25
C GLY A 355 -24.55 7.85 2.19
N LEU A 356 -23.73 8.89 1.97
CA LEU A 356 -22.68 8.89 0.94
C LEU A 356 -21.30 8.64 1.56
N PRO A 357 -20.39 7.96 0.83
CA PRO A 357 -19.02 7.82 1.26
C PRO A 357 -18.26 9.15 1.19
N ALA A 358 -17.30 9.33 2.09
CA ALA A 358 -16.33 10.41 2.07
C ALA A 358 -14.92 9.84 2.14
N SER A 359 -14.01 10.45 1.40
CA SER A 359 -12.56 10.27 1.58
C SER A 359 -11.89 11.61 1.80
N LEU A 360 -10.76 11.61 2.49
CA LEU A 360 -9.95 12.79 2.73
C LEU A 360 -8.52 12.50 2.34
N HIS A 361 -7.94 13.33 1.49
CA HIS A 361 -6.54 13.23 1.13
C HIS A 361 -5.72 14.16 1.99
N LEU A 362 -4.84 13.59 2.80
CA LEU A 362 -3.89 14.31 3.63
C LEU A 362 -2.58 14.51 2.88
N ARG A 363 -2.21 15.76 2.67
CA ARG A 363 -0.90 16.11 2.15
C ARG A 363 0.07 16.36 3.29
N LEU A 364 1.08 15.50 3.43
CA LEU A 364 2.14 15.65 4.43
C LEU A 364 3.18 16.70 4.04
N THR A 365 3.25 17.06 2.75
CA THR A 365 4.12 18.14 2.26
C THR A 365 3.37 19.47 2.26
N GLY A 366 4.11 20.58 2.29
CA GLY A 366 3.53 21.91 2.05
C GLY A 366 3.22 22.16 0.56
N PHE A 367 2.87 23.41 0.23
CA PHE A 367 2.67 23.83 -1.16
C PHE A 367 3.94 23.72 -2.01
N ASN A 368 5.10 24.05 -1.41
CA ASN A 368 6.38 23.95 -2.09
C ASN A 368 6.88 22.50 -2.07
N PRO A 369 6.94 21.80 -3.21
CA PRO A 369 7.42 20.42 -3.28
C PRO A 369 8.92 20.30 -3.00
N ALA A 370 9.69 21.39 -3.14
CA ALA A 370 11.11 21.45 -2.80
C ALA A 370 11.35 22.03 -1.39
N GLY A 371 10.31 22.18 -0.58
CA GLY A 371 10.43 22.67 0.79
C GLY A 371 11.22 21.72 1.68
N ALA A 372 11.70 22.24 2.82
CA ALA A 372 12.44 21.44 3.77
C ALA A 372 11.68 20.18 4.21
N MET A 373 12.41 19.10 4.39
CA MET A 373 11.88 17.85 4.95
C MET A 373 11.34 18.13 6.36
N ARG A 374 10.17 17.60 6.66
CA ARG A 374 9.61 17.63 8.00
C ARG A 374 10.38 16.65 8.89
N ASP A 375 10.41 16.92 10.17
CA ASP A 375 10.98 15.97 11.11
C ASP A 375 10.06 14.75 11.29
N ASP A 376 10.64 13.60 11.66
CA ASP A 376 9.93 12.36 11.83
C ASP A 376 8.92 12.41 13.00
N THR A 377 9.14 13.28 13.98
CA THR A 377 8.23 13.45 15.12
C THR A 377 6.94 14.13 14.64
N TRP A 378 7.08 15.21 13.88
CA TRP A 378 5.92 15.88 13.26
C TRP A 378 5.13 14.93 12.35
N ALA A 379 5.82 14.17 11.48
CA ALA A 379 5.15 13.22 10.59
C ALA A 379 4.41 12.13 11.38
N ALA A 380 4.99 11.62 12.45
CA ALA A 380 4.36 10.65 13.34
C ALA A 380 3.12 11.22 14.04
N GLN A 381 3.20 12.44 14.59
CA GLN A 381 2.06 13.11 15.19
C GLN A 381 0.93 13.35 14.16
N ARG A 382 1.28 13.82 12.97
CA ARG A 382 0.30 14.12 11.94
C ARG A 382 -0.41 12.88 11.39
N THR A 383 0.31 11.78 11.23
CA THR A 383 -0.29 10.51 10.82
C THR A 383 -1.11 9.85 11.93
N ALA A 384 -0.69 10.00 13.20
CA ALA A 384 -1.48 9.57 14.35
C ALA A 384 -2.82 10.31 14.41
N GLU A 385 -2.80 11.63 14.32
CA GLU A 385 -4.01 12.47 14.28
C GLU A 385 -4.93 12.05 13.13
N ALA A 386 -4.39 11.86 11.93
CA ALA A 386 -5.15 11.42 10.76
C ALA A 386 -5.83 10.06 11.00
N LEU A 387 -5.11 9.11 11.58
CA LEU A 387 -5.63 7.77 11.88
C LEU A 387 -6.76 7.84 12.91
N LEU A 388 -6.58 8.59 13.98
CA LEU A 388 -7.60 8.75 15.03
C LEU A 388 -8.85 9.45 14.48
N CYS A 389 -8.68 10.53 13.71
CA CYS A 389 -9.80 11.20 13.04
C CYS A 389 -10.56 10.26 12.09
N ALA A 390 -9.83 9.46 11.31
CA ALA A 390 -10.43 8.47 10.41
C ALA A 390 -11.22 7.40 11.20
N ALA A 391 -10.62 6.86 12.26
CA ALA A 391 -11.25 5.85 13.12
C ALA A 391 -12.52 6.38 13.80
N GLY A 392 -12.50 7.61 14.32
CA GLY A 392 -13.62 8.21 15.02
C GLY A 392 -14.77 8.66 14.11
N THR A 393 -14.49 9.03 12.85
CA THR A 393 -15.51 9.52 11.92
C THR A 393 -15.95 8.50 10.88
N GLY A 394 -15.16 7.45 10.63
CA GLY A 394 -15.37 6.51 9.53
C GLY A 394 -15.04 7.09 8.14
N VAL A 395 -14.46 8.29 8.07
CA VAL A 395 -13.95 8.87 6.81
C VAL A 395 -12.63 8.18 6.47
N THR A 396 -12.51 7.62 5.29
CA THR A 396 -11.22 7.06 4.84
C THR A 396 -10.24 8.18 4.56
N VAL A 397 -9.10 8.19 5.25
CA VAL A 397 -8.02 9.17 5.03
C VAL A 397 -6.90 8.53 4.23
N PHE A 398 -6.52 9.12 3.09
CA PHE A 398 -5.38 8.73 2.30
C PHE A 398 -4.24 9.73 2.49
N ALA A 399 -3.09 9.26 3.02
CA ALA A 399 -1.87 10.06 3.03
C ALA A 399 -1.16 9.97 1.67
N ASP A 400 -0.58 11.07 1.22
CA ASP A 400 -0.03 11.20 -0.13
C ASP A 400 1.41 10.69 -0.29
N ALA A 401 2.06 10.27 0.78
CA ALA A 401 3.44 9.81 0.73
C ALA A 401 3.64 8.53 1.54
N LEU A 402 3.55 7.36 0.88
CA LEU A 402 3.98 6.11 1.48
C LEU A 402 5.50 6.08 1.59
N THR A 403 6.20 6.26 0.47
CA THR A 403 7.66 6.20 0.37
C THR A 403 8.20 7.53 -0.11
N ASP A 404 9.38 7.92 0.35
CA ASP A 404 10.10 9.07 -0.20
C ASP A 404 10.29 8.91 -1.70
N ILE A 405 10.05 9.99 -2.44
CA ILE A 405 10.26 10.03 -3.88
C ILE A 405 11.44 10.96 -4.15
N ASP A 406 12.57 10.39 -4.51
CA ASP A 406 13.76 11.15 -4.87
C ASP A 406 13.72 11.54 -6.36
N ARG A 407 12.96 12.58 -6.68
CA ARG A 407 12.85 13.13 -8.04
C ARG A 407 12.89 14.66 -8.03
N GLY A 408 13.91 15.23 -7.41
CA GLY A 408 14.22 16.64 -7.48
C GLY A 408 13.20 17.58 -6.83
N TYR A 409 11.96 17.56 -7.26
CA TYR A 409 10.88 18.41 -6.75
C TYR A 409 10.02 17.78 -5.67
N PHE A 410 10.25 16.52 -5.31
CA PHE A 410 9.44 15.83 -4.33
C PHE A 410 10.20 15.68 -3.04
N VAL A 411 9.57 16.13 -1.98
CA VAL A 411 10.14 16.16 -0.64
C VAL A 411 10.10 14.79 -0.02
N ARG A 412 11.09 14.49 0.79
CA ARG A 412 11.23 13.28 1.58
C ARG A 412 10.30 13.32 2.80
N ASN A 413 9.01 13.08 2.60
CA ASN A 413 7.98 13.06 3.65
C ASN A 413 7.23 11.73 3.71
N GLY A 414 7.79 10.68 3.12
CA GLY A 414 7.24 9.34 3.21
C GLY A 414 7.26 8.82 4.65
N VAL A 415 6.30 7.96 4.99
CA VAL A 415 6.36 7.17 6.23
C VAL A 415 7.42 6.07 6.12
N LEU A 416 7.84 5.77 4.90
CA LEU A 416 9.01 4.97 4.56
C LEU A 416 10.07 5.88 3.92
N ASP A 417 11.33 5.54 4.10
CA ASP A 417 12.43 6.21 3.40
C ASP A 417 12.52 5.76 1.92
N GLN A 418 13.49 6.30 1.19
CA GLN A 418 13.68 5.98 -0.24
C GLN A 418 14.02 4.52 -0.51
N THR A 419 14.51 3.79 0.48
CA THR A 419 14.82 2.36 0.42
C THR A 419 13.70 1.49 0.98
N CYS A 420 12.52 2.10 1.25
CA CYS A 420 11.32 1.47 1.79
C CYS A 420 11.45 0.98 3.24
N ASN A 421 12.37 1.54 4.02
CA ASN A 421 12.49 1.24 5.44
C ASN A 421 11.48 2.05 6.26
N PRO A 422 10.82 1.45 7.25
CA PRO A 422 9.89 2.15 8.11
C PRO A 422 10.55 3.27 8.91
N ARG A 423 9.93 4.46 8.89
CA ARG A 423 10.26 5.58 9.76
C ARG A 423 9.41 5.56 11.03
N ARG A 424 9.63 6.49 11.94
CA ARG A 424 8.86 6.62 13.19
C ARG A 424 7.35 6.65 12.96
N ALA A 425 6.89 7.34 11.93
CA ALA A 425 5.47 7.41 11.57
C ALA A 425 4.86 6.03 11.27
N ALA A 426 5.58 5.16 10.56
CA ALA A 426 5.12 3.80 10.29
C ALA A 426 4.95 2.98 11.58
N GLY A 427 5.91 3.07 12.52
CA GLY A 427 5.78 2.42 13.82
C GLY A 427 4.57 2.93 14.62
N VAL A 428 4.34 4.24 14.62
CA VAL A 428 3.17 4.84 15.30
C VAL A 428 1.86 4.36 14.69
N ILE A 429 1.74 4.28 13.36
CA ILE A 429 0.55 3.76 12.69
C ILE A 429 0.29 2.31 13.09
N GLY A 430 1.31 1.44 13.07
CA GLY A 430 1.18 0.04 13.47
C GLY A 430 0.72 -0.11 14.92
N HIS A 431 1.33 0.62 15.85
CA HIS A 431 0.96 0.60 17.27
C HIS A 431 -0.48 1.09 17.51
N LEU A 432 -0.89 2.18 16.87
CA LEU A 432 -2.25 2.68 17.00
C LEU A 432 -3.28 1.71 16.42
N HIS A 433 -3.02 1.14 15.25
CA HIS A 433 -3.91 0.12 14.70
C HIS A 433 -4.03 -1.09 15.62
N ALA A 434 -2.92 -1.57 16.20
CA ALA A 434 -2.96 -2.66 17.17
C ALA A 434 -3.81 -2.27 18.39
N ALA A 435 -3.53 -1.13 19.01
CA ALA A 435 -4.25 -0.67 20.21
C ALA A 435 -5.75 -0.48 19.96
N LEU A 436 -6.14 0.15 18.83
CA LEU A 436 -7.52 0.37 18.48
C LEU A 436 -8.30 -0.95 18.22
N ASN A 437 -7.63 -1.97 17.67
CA ASN A 437 -8.26 -3.24 17.34
C ASN A 437 -8.23 -4.29 18.47
N GLU A 438 -7.40 -4.10 19.49
CA GLU A 438 -7.45 -4.87 20.73
C GLU A 438 -8.65 -4.47 21.63
N GLY A 439 -9.10 -3.23 21.50
CA GLY A 439 -10.27 -2.71 22.21
C GLY A 439 -11.58 -3.38 21.80
N ARG A 440 -12.50 -3.55 22.76
CA ARG A 440 -13.85 -4.14 22.51
C ARG A 440 -14.94 -3.10 22.31
N GLY A 441 -14.66 -1.84 22.52
CA GLY A 441 -15.60 -0.74 22.40
C GLY A 441 -15.68 -0.12 21.00
N ASP A 442 -16.71 0.67 20.76
CA ASP A 442 -16.77 1.55 19.60
C ASP A 442 -16.00 2.84 19.88
N ILE A 443 -15.33 3.36 18.86
CA ILE A 443 -14.62 4.62 18.91
C ILE A 443 -15.60 5.73 18.53
N GLY A 444 -15.78 6.69 19.39
CA GLY A 444 -16.55 7.91 19.10
C GLY A 444 -15.72 8.94 18.32
N PRO A 445 -16.33 10.07 17.93
CA PRO A 445 -15.62 11.19 17.35
C PRO A 445 -14.48 11.64 18.26
N VAL A 446 -13.41 12.16 17.66
CA VAL A 446 -12.35 12.80 18.42
C VAL A 446 -12.89 14.13 18.94
N GLU A 447 -12.95 14.28 20.25
CA GLU A 447 -13.26 15.54 20.94
C GLU A 447 -11.95 16.24 21.27
N GLU A 448 -11.91 17.59 21.16
CA GLU A 448 -10.75 18.40 21.51
C GLU A 448 -10.50 18.43 23.02
#